data_c8e0a8bc69ec4cfd6ed66141b018b44e
#
_entry.id   c8e0a8bc69ec4cfd6ed66141b018b44e
#
_cell.length_a   1.000
_cell.length_b   1.000
_cell.length_c   1.000
_cell.angle_alpha   90.00
_cell.angle_beta   90.00
_cell.angle_gamma   90.00
#
_symmetry.space_group_name_H-M   'P 1'
#
loop_
_entity.id
_entity.type
_entity.pdbx_description
1 polymer ?
#
loop_
_entity_poly.entity_id
_entity_poly.type
_entity_poly.pdbx_seq_one_letter_code
_entity_poly.pdbx_strand_id
1 'polypeptide(L)'
;MKRLSYILILSICYSCIPLQIAPNLEEGKVYKPKKFKRSLPKQHAFVFTDPKDANEFYYYINAKFKLDPEDPGNNIPIMVDNRRYFLSFYETEKTTQTINLLPIAIDATLAANDSGPILDDTYTSRTGSWYIALTIADIGHQDALNPEYRSIDKIIDYVTTLHQEYLNTQNYKSLSLKN
;
A
#
# COMPACT_ATOMS: atom_id res chain seq x y z
N MET A 1 -36.00 7.15 -32.11
CA MET A 1 -34.55 7.22 -32.37
C MET A 1 -33.85 8.33 -31.57
N LYS A 2 -34.33 9.58 -31.56
CA LYS A 2 -33.68 10.69 -30.80
C LYS A 2 -33.52 10.42 -29.29
N ARG A 3 -34.50 9.81 -28.60
CA ARG A 3 -34.41 9.49 -27.16
C ARG A 3 -33.34 8.44 -26.85
N LEU A 4 -33.15 7.47 -27.72
CA LEU A 4 -32.09 6.44 -27.56
C LEU A 4 -30.69 7.07 -27.70
N SER A 5 -30.55 8.05 -28.62
CA SER A 5 -29.32 8.80 -28.81
C SER A 5 -28.92 9.62 -27.56
N TYR A 6 -29.89 10.24 -26.86
CA TYR A 6 -29.63 10.97 -25.62
C TYR A 6 -29.19 10.06 -24.48
N ILE A 7 -29.78 8.85 -24.37
CA ILE A 7 -29.36 7.87 -23.33
C ILE A 7 -27.94 7.38 -23.61
N LEU A 8 -27.58 7.14 -24.85
CA LEU A 8 -26.21 6.73 -25.22
C LEU A 8 -25.20 7.83 -24.94
N ILE A 9 -25.51 9.09 -25.25
CA ILE A 9 -24.65 10.23 -24.94
C ILE A 9 -24.49 10.40 -23.41
N LEU A 10 -25.57 10.25 -22.65
CA LEU A 10 -25.54 10.36 -21.18
C LEU A 10 -24.67 9.26 -20.54
N SER A 11 -24.66 8.04 -21.09
CA SER A 11 -23.84 6.93 -20.61
C SER A 11 -22.33 7.17 -20.83
N ILE A 12 -21.96 7.87 -21.91
CA ILE A 12 -20.55 8.20 -22.20
C ILE A 12 -20.01 9.24 -21.21
N CYS A 13 -20.85 10.15 -20.70
CA CYS A 13 -20.45 11.19 -19.75
C CYS A 13 -20.04 10.63 -18.37
N TYR A 14 -20.39 9.38 -18.02
CA TYR A 14 -20.03 8.73 -16.77
C TYR A 14 -18.91 7.69 -16.90
N SER A 15 -18.23 7.60 -18.04
CA SER A 15 -17.29 6.52 -18.32
C SER A 15 -15.84 6.90 -17.99
N CYS A 16 -15.51 6.93 -16.69
CA CYS A 16 -14.14 6.75 -16.23
C CYS A 16 -13.87 5.24 -16.07
N ILE A 17 -12.91 4.69 -16.82
CA ILE A 17 -12.54 3.28 -16.73
C ILE A 17 -11.33 3.16 -15.81
N PRO A 18 -11.44 2.50 -14.64
CA PRO A 18 -10.28 2.22 -13.80
C PRO A 18 -9.42 1.15 -14.48
N LEU A 19 -8.18 1.51 -14.81
CA LEU A 19 -7.17 0.55 -15.30
C LEU A 19 -6.51 -0.21 -14.17
N GLN A 20 -6.28 0.49 -13.06
CA GLN A 20 -5.68 -0.05 -11.86
C GLN A 20 -6.28 0.66 -10.65
N ILE A 21 -6.68 -0.12 -9.66
CA ILE A 21 -7.17 0.40 -8.37
C ILE A 21 -6.18 -0.02 -7.29
N ALA A 22 -5.66 0.96 -6.55
CA ALA A 22 -4.90 0.69 -5.34
C ALA A 22 -5.83 0.06 -4.29
N PRO A 23 -5.48 -1.11 -3.70
CA PRO A 23 -6.35 -1.76 -2.73
C PRO A 23 -6.47 -0.92 -1.46
N ASN A 24 -7.66 -0.87 -0.86
CA ASN A 24 -7.81 -0.36 0.50
C ASN A 24 -7.43 -1.47 1.49
N LEU A 25 -6.43 -1.23 2.34
CA LEU A 25 -5.89 -2.17 3.31
C LEU A 25 -5.80 -1.53 4.70
N GLU A 26 -6.81 -0.80 5.10
CA GLU A 26 -6.86 -0.11 6.40
C GLU A 26 -6.69 -1.07 7.58
N GLU A 27 -7.23 -2.29 7.51
CA GLU A 27 -7.08 -3.30 8.55
C GLU A 27 -5.78 -4.12 8.43
N GLY A 28 -5.09 -3.98 7.31
CA GLY A 28 -3.94 -4.80 6.97
C GLY A 28 -4.31 -6.22 6.53
N LYS A 29 -3.44 -6.84 5.73
CA LYS A 29 -3.64 -8.21 5.24
C LYS A 29 -2.32 -8.90 4.91
N VAL A 30 -2.23 -10.20 5.18
CA VAL A 30 -1.09 -11.01 4.76
C VAL A 30 -1.17 -11.34 3.27
N TYR A 31 -0.09 -11.05 2.57
CA TYR A 31 0.09 -11.31 1.14
C TYR A 31 1.40 -12.03 0.85
N LYS A 32 1.48 -12.71 -0.29
CA LYS A 32 2.76 -12.97 -0.97
C LYS A 32 3.18 -11.67 -1.67
N PRO A 33 4.21 -10.94 -1.21
CA PRO A 33 4.47 -9.56 -1.64
C PRO A 33 4.70 -9.42 -3.14
N LYS A 34 5.28 -10.42 -3.81
CA LYS A 34 5.43 -10.42 -5.27
C LYS A 34 4.11 -10.31 -6.02
N LYS A 35 3.00 -10.74 -5.41
CA LYS A 35 1.65 -10.51 -5.97
C LYS A 35 1.17 -9.09 -5.71
N PHE A 36 1.70 -8.45 -4.66
CA PHE A 36 1.39 -7.06 -4.35
C PHE A 36 2.28 -6.09 -5.17
N LYS A 37 3.63 -6.21 -5.07
CA LYS A 37 4.60 -5.44 -5.85
C LYS A 37 5.88 -6.26 -6.05
N ARG A 38 6.42 -6.27 -7.28
CA ARG A 38 7.57 -7.12 -7.64
C ARG A 38 8.87 -6.76 -6.91
N SER A 39 9.01 -5.52 -6.45
CA SER A 39 10.19 -5.03 -5.71
C SER A 39 10.23 -5.52 -4.25
N LEU A 40 9.12 -6.02 -3.69
CA LEU A 40 9.07 -6.53 -2.33
C LEU A 40 9.72 -7.92 -2.21
N PRO A 41 10.16 -8.32 -1.00
CA PRO A 41 10.76 -9.63 -0.75
C PRO A 41 9.83 -10.78 -1.13
N LYS A 42 10.38 -12.01 -1.20
CA LYS A 42 9.60 -13.21 -1.55
C LYS A 42 8.77 -13.77 -0.40
N GLN A 43 9.13 -13.45 0.84
CA GLN A 43 8.43 -13.90 2.07
C GLN A 43 7.02 -13.31 2.14
N HIS A 44 6.11 -13.94 2.90
CA HIS A 44 4.82 -13.33 3.19
C HIS A 44 5.01 -12.03 3.96
N ALA A 45 4.15 -11.07 3.70
CA ALA A 45 4.16 -9.79 4.39
C ALA A 45 2.75 -9.40 4.83
N PHE A 46 2.64 -8.83 6.01
CA PHE A 46 1.46 -8.11 6.46
C PHE A 46 1.53 -6.71 5.85
N VAL A 47 0.59 -6.39 4.98
CA VAL A 47 0.56 -5.14 4.21
C VAL A 47 -0.64 -4.32 4.64
N PHE A 48 -0.44 -3.04 4.95
CA PHE A 48 -1.51 -2.10 5.27
C PHE A 48 -1.29 -0.75 4.57
N THR A 49 -2.38 -0.01 4.37
CA THR A 49 -2.36 1.35 3.84
C THR A 49 -1.78 2.28 4.90
N ASP A 50 -0.78 3.08 4.53
CA ASP A 50 -0.20 4.10 5.40
C ASP A 50 -0.91 5.44 5.14
N PRO A 51 -1.69 5.96 6.11
CA PRO A 51 -2.35 7.25 5.98
C PRO A 51 -1.49 8.43 6.42
N LYS A 52 -0.28 8.17 6.95
CA LYS A 52 0.62 9.19 7.48
C LYS A 52 1.61 9.66 6.42
N ASP A 53 2.40 10.68 6.77
CA ASP A 53 3.44 11.22 5.91
C ASP A 53 4.62 10.24 5.73
N ALA A 54 5.42 10.47 4.70
CA ALA A 54 6.60 9.67 4.42
C ALA A 54 7.54 9.60 5.62
N ASN A 55 8.13 8.43 5.86
CA ASN A 55 9.03 8.11 6.96
C ASN A 55 8.40 8.09 8.38
N GLU A 56 7.09 8.32 8.53
CA GLU A 56 6.45 8.29 9.85
C GLU A 56 6.52 6.90 10.49
N PHE A 57 6.40 5.85 9.69
CA PHE A 57 6.57 4.49 10.16
C PHE A 57 8.01 4.22 10.63
N TYR A 58 9.01 4.71 9.92
CA TYR A 58 10.42 4.63 10.35
C TYR A 58 10.63 5.32 11.71
N TYR A 59 10.10 6.54 11.89
CA TYR A 59 10.22 7.25 13.16
C TYR A 59 9.54 6.51 14.31
N TYR A 60 8.38 5.91 14.07
CA TYR A 60 7.67 5.08 15.05
C TYR A 60 8.49 3.86 15.44
N ILE A 61 8.98 3.08 14.47
CA ILE A 61 9.77 1.88 14.70
C ILE A 61 11.09 2.21 15.40
N ASN A 62 11.76 3.29 14.97
CA ASN A 62 12.99 3.75 15.60
C ASN A 62 12.78 4.13 17.09
N ALA A 63 11.72 4.88 17.38
CA ALA A 63 11.39 5.23 18.77
C ALA A 63 11.07 4.00 19.63
N LYS A 64 10.41 2.98 19.05
CA LYS A 64 10.00 1.77 19.75
C LYS A 64 11.15 0.78 19.98
N PHE A 65 12.00 0.55 18.98
CA PHE A 65 13.01 -0.51 18.98
C PHE A 65 14.46 0.00 19.04
N LYS A 66 14.69 1.33 18.95
CA LYS A 66 16.03 1.94 18.94
C LYS A 66 16.90 1.33 17.84
N LEU A 67 16.48 1.55 16.59
CA LEU A 67 17.15 0.96 15.43
C LEU A 67 18.62 1.30 15.34
N ASP A 68 19.40 0.36 14.77
CA ASP A 68 20.76 0.62 14.36
C ASP A 68 20.75 1.64 13.20
N PRO A 69 21.50 2.75 13.28
CA PRO A 69 21.60 3.71 12.19
C PRO A 69 22.16 3.13 10.88
N GLU A 70 22.95 2.03 10.96
CA GLU A 70 23.57 1.39 9.80
C GLU A 70 22.61 0.44 9.05
N ASP A 71 21.60 -0.11 9.73
CA ASP A 71 20.61 -1.02 9.09
C ASP A 71 19.17 -0.70 9.54
N PRO A 72 18.67 0.50 9.21
CA PRO A 72 17.36 0.93 9.63
C PRO A 72 16.27 0.14 8.88
N GLY A 73 15.53 -0.66 9.63
CA GLY A 73 14.32 -1.31 9.11
C GLY A 73 14.45 -2.76 8.67
N ASN A 74 15.64 -3.37 8.80
CA ASN A 74 15.84 -4.79 8.54
C ASN A 74 16.24 -5.55 9.83
N ASN A 75 15.80 -6.79 9.92
CA ASN A 75 16.20 -7.74 10.98
C ASN A 75 16.07 -7.20 12.41
N ILE A 76 15.08 -6.35 12.68
CA ILE A 76 14.80 -5.79 14.00
C ILE A 76 14.41 -6.93 14.94
N PRO A 77 15.17 -7.17 16.04
CA PRO A 77 14.83 -8.23 16.96
C PRO A 77 13.55 -7.90 17.74
N ILE A 78 12.59 -8.81 17.69
CA ILE A 78 11.33 -8.71 18.42
C ILE A 78 11.06 -9.96 19.24
N MET A 79 10.23 -9.83 20.27
CA MET A 79 9.77 -10.96 21.08
C MET A 79 8.28 -11.15 20.89
N VAL A 80 7.88 -12.35 20.47
CA VAL A 80 6.47 -12.76 20.38
C VAL A 80 6.30 -14.05 21.16
N ASP A 81 5.44 -14.06 22.16
CA ASP A 81 5.18 -15.25 22.99
C ASP A 81 6.48 -15.89 23.55
N ASN A 82 7.39 -15.08 24.10
CA ASN A 82 8.69 -15.47 24.64
C ASN A 82 9.65 -16.12 23.61
N ARG A 83 9.42 -15.92 22.32
CA ARG A 83 10.32 -16.38 21.24
C ARG A 83 10.85 -15.19 20.47
N ARG A 84 12.12 -15.29 20.07
CA ARG A 84 12.78 -14.26 19.27
C ARG A 84 12.43 -14.43 17.80
N TYR A 85 12.09 -13.30 17.15
CA TYR A 85 11.87 -13.16 15.71
C TYR A 85 12.62 -11.93 15.21
N PHE A 86 12.65 -11.78 13.90
CA PHE A 86 13.22 -10.63 13.20
C PHE A 86 12.15 -9.98 12.32
N LEU A 87 11.86 -8.73 12.62
CA LEU A 87 10.93 -7.89 11.85
C LEU A 87 11.73 -7.09 10.83
N SER A 88 11.22 -7.02 9.58
CA SER A 88 11.69 -6.05 8.59
C SER A 88 10.50 -5.33 7.98
N PHE A 89 10.68 -4.07 7.58
CA PHE A 89 9.61 -3.31 6.94
C PHE A 89 10.05 -2.66 5.64
N TYR A 90 9.09 -2.42 4.76
CA TYR A 90 9.28 -1.83 3.45
C TYR A 90 8.15 -0.85 3.17
N GLU A 91 8.49 0.35 2.73
CA GLU A 91 7.53 1.31 2.22
C GLU A 91 7.36 1.14 0.71
N THR A 92 6.15 1.22 0.22
CA THR A 92 5.87 1.05 -1.20
C THR A 92 4.61 1.80 -1.61
N GLU A 93 4.63 2.31 -2.83
CA GLU A 93 3.50 3.02 -3.42
C GLU A 93 2.77 2.14 -4.44
N LYS A 94 1.45 2.25 -4.48
CA LYS A 94 0.61 1.83 -5.62
C LYS A 94 -0.25 2.99 -6.07
N THR A 95 -0.31 3.18 -7.37
CA THR A 95 -1.14 4.21 -7.99
C THR A 95 -2.47 3.64 -8.44
N THR A 96 -3.56 4.37 -8.21
CA THR A 96 -4.81 4.20 -8.93
C THR A 96 -4.68 4.95 -10.25
N GLN A 97 -4.98 4.27 -11.35
CA GLN A 97 -4.95 4.86 -12.68
C GLN A 97 -6.31 4.71 -13.34
N THR A 98 -6.90 5.81 -13.77
CA THR A 98 -8.17 5.84 -14.51
C THR A 98 -7.97 6.50 -15.85
N ILE A 99 -8.67 5.99 -16.88
CA ILE A 99 -8.78 6.66 -18.18
C ILE A 99 -10.12 7.39 -18.22
N ASN A 100 -10.07 8.65 -18.60
CA ASN A 100 -11.22 9.48 -18.84
C ASN A 100 -11.55 9.45 -20.34
N LEU A 101 -12.68 8.84 -20.69
CA LEU A 101 -13.06 8.67 -22.09
C LEU A 101 -13.63 9.95 -22.73
N LEU A 102 -14.13 10.89 -21.93
CA LEU A 102 -14.73 12.11 -22.46
C LEU A 102 -13.71 13.00 -23.21
N PRO A 103 -12.54 13.34 -22.65
CA PRO A 103 -11.51 14.07 -23.38
C PRO A 103 -11.04 13.35 -24.64
N ILE A 104 -10.88 12.04 -24.59
CA ILE A 104 -10.49 11.22 -25.75
C ILE A 104 -11.52 11.33 -26.88
N ALA A 105 -12.83 11.27 -26.55
CA ALA A 105 -13.88 11.41 -27.53
C ALA A 105 -13.94 12.82 -28.15
N ILE A 106 -13.67 13.86 -27.36
CA ILE A 106 -13.59 15.24 -27.85
C ILE A 106 -12.41 15.39 -28.81
N ASP A 107 -11.23 14.95 -28.44
CA ASP A 107 -10.03 15.06 -29.28
C ASP A 107 -10.16 14.23 -30.56
N ALA A 108 -10.82 13.06 -30.50
CA ALA A 108 -11.12 12.28 -31.71
C ALA A 108 -12.03 13.03 -32.69
N THR A 109 -12.98 13.83 -32.19
CA THR A 109 -13.84 14.67 -33.07
C THR A 109 -13.07 15.87 -33.62
N LEU A 110 -12.14 16.44 -32.85
CA LEU A 110 -11.27 17.53 -33.35
C LEU A 110 -10.29 17.00 -34.40
N ALA A 111 -9.69 15.84 -34.20
CA ALA A 111 -8.81 15.20 -35.16
C ALA A 111 -9.55 14.90 -36.51
N ALA A 112 -10.83 14.52 -36.47
CA ALA A 112 -11.64 14.34 -37.66
C ALA A 112 -11.90 15.65 -38.45
N ASN A 113 -11.59 16.81 -37.85
CA ASN A 113 -11.71 18.15 -38.47
C ASN A 113 -10.32 18.82 -38.63
N ASP A 114 -9.23 18.02 -38.83
CA ASP A 114 -7.86 18.46 -39.03
C ASP A 114 -7.28 19.31 -37.86
N SER A 115 -7.86 19.20 -36.66
CA SER A 115 -7.36 19.85 -35.43
C SER A 115 -6.61 18.83 -34.60
N GLY A 116 -5.46 19.22 -34.04
CA GLY A 116 -4.71 18.35 -33.13
C GLY A 116 -5.42 18.11 -31.79
N PRO A 117 -4.98 17.12 -31.00
CA PRO A 117 -5.51 16.88 -29.65
C PRO A 117 -5.15 18.07 -28.74
N ILE A 118 -6.11 18.51 -27.92
CA ILE A 118 -5.94 19.62 -26.97
C ILE A 118 -6.17 19.20 -25.51
N LEU A 119 -6.65 17.97 -25.28
CA LEU A 119 -7.03 17.43 -23.95
C LEU A 119 -6.22 16.17 -23.56
N ASP A 120 -5.12 15.86 -24.25
CA ASP A 120 -4.32 14.66 -24.05
C ASP A 120 -3.79 14.53 -22.62
N ASP A 121 -3.38 15.64 -21.98
CA ASP A 121 -2.94 15.69 -20.58
C ASP A 121 -4.03 15.27 -19.58
N THR A 122 -5.30 15.31 -19.98
CA THR A 122 -6.45 14.98 -19.13
C THR A 122 -6.97 13.54 -19.30
N TYR A 123 -6.39 12.77 -20.23
CA TYR A 123 -6.85 11.40 -20.53
C TYR A 123 -6.65 10.44 -19.38
N THR A 124 -5.63 10.66 -18.56
CA THR A 124 -5.26 9.77 -17.47
C THR A 124 -5.15 10.52 -16.15
N SER A 125 -5.85 10.03 -15.12
CA SER A 125 -5.68 10.47 -13.74
C SER A 125 -4.93 9.42 -12.94
N ARG A 126 -3.99 9.84 -12.08
CA ARG A 126 -3.21 8.98 -11.19
C ARG A 126 -3.26 9.52 -9.76
N THR A 127 -3.57 8.64 -8.81
CA THR A 127 -3.53 8.94 -7.38
C THR A 127 -2.71 7.86 -6.67
N GLY A 128 -1.64 8.26 -5.99
CA GLY A 128 -0.77 7.36 -5.23
C GLY A 128 -1.37 7.02 -3.87
N SER A 129 -1.26 5.75 -3.46
CA SER A 129 -1.50 5.28 -2.11
C SER A 129 -0.24 4.61 -1.59
N TRP A 130 0.15 4.94 -0.35
CA TRP A 130 1.32 4.37 0.31
C TRP A 130 0.95 3.18 1.17
N TYR A 131 1.86 2.25 1.28
CA TYR A 131 1.69 1.00 2.03
C TYR A 131 2.96 0.67 2.77
N ILE A 132 2.78 0.13 3.98
CA ILE A 132 3.83 -0.54 4.74
C ILE A 132 3.67 -2.04 4.58
N ALA A 133 4.76 -2.74 4.28
CA ALA A 133 4.83 -4.19 4.22
C ALA A 133 5.78 -4.70 5.31
N LEU A 134 5.26 -5.45 6.28
CA LEU A 134 6.02 -6.06 7.37
C LEU A 134 6.30 -7.51 7.05
N THR A 135 7.56 -7.95 7.15
CA THR A 135 7.93 -9.35 7.10
C THR A 135 8.48 -9.80 8.44
N ILE A 136 8.22 -11.04 8.83
CA ILE A 136 8.75 -11.62 10.07
C ILE A 136 9.40 -12.96 9.77
N ALA A 137 10.63 -13.13 10.24
CA ALA A 137 11.36 -14.38 10.20
C ALA A 137 11.69 -14.87 11.61
N ASP A 138 11.69 -16.18 11.82
CA ASP A 138 12.19 -16.76 13.06
C ASP A 138 13.73 -16.85 13.08
N ILE A 139 14.30 -17.36 14.15
CA ILE A 139 15.76 -17.53 14.31
C ILE A 139 16.38 -18.49 13.26
N GLY A 140 15.58 -19.35 12.65
CA GLY A 140 15.97 -20.24 11.54
C GLY A 140 15.73 -19.60 10.16
N HIS A 141 15.42 -18.29 10.09
CA HIS A 141 15.08 -17.56 8.88
C HIS A 141 13.85 -18.09 8.14
N GLN A 142 12.96 -18.81 8.85
CA GLN A 142 11.68 -19.26 8.30
C GLN A 142 10.69 -18.09 8.27
N ASP A 143 9.88 -18.04 7.22
CA ASP A 143 8.82 -17.06 7.04
C ASP A 143 7.68 -17.29 8.04
N ALA A 144 7.64 -16.49 9.11
CA ALA A 144 6.67 -16.63 10.20
C ALA A 144 5.26 -16.12 9.85
N LEU A 145 5.10 -15.43 8.69
CA LEU A 145 3.81 -15.03 8.14
C LEU A 145 3.29 -16.02 7.07
N ASN A 146 4.01 -17.12 6.83
CA ASN A 146 3.51 -18.21 6.00
C ASN A 146 2.26 -18.84 6.67
N PRO A 147 1.13 -19.04 5.93
CA PRO A 147 -0.07 -19.68 6.46
C PRO A 147 0.15 -21.06 7.11
N GLU A 148 1.22 -21.76 6.73
CA GLU A 148 1.59 -23.07 7.30
C GLU A 148 2.49 -22.96 8.54
N TYR A 149 2.87 -21.74 8.96
CA TYR A 149 3.73 -21.55 10.12
C TYR A 149 2.97 -21.83 11.43
N ARG A 150 3.54 -22.69 12.29
CA ARG A 150 2.86 -23.23 13.49
C ARG A 150 2.27 -22.16 14.43
N SER A 151 2.87 -20.99 14.52
CA SER A 151 2.45 -19.92 15.45
C SER A 151 1.94 -18.69 14.72
N ILE A 152 1.41 -18.84 13.52
CA ILE A 152 0.99 -17.76 12.65
C ILE A 152 -0.01 -16.80 13.31
N ASP A 153 -0.98 -17.33 14.07
CA ASP A 153 -2.01 -16.50 14.72
C ASP A 153 -1.38 -15.50 15.68
N LYS A 154 -0.40 -15.94 16.48
CA LYS A 154 0.32 -15.05 17.42
C LYS A 154 1.16 -13.99 16.69
N ILE A 155 1.69 -14.33 15.53
CA ILE A 155 2.45 -13.40 14.70
C ILE A 155 1.50 -12.37 14.08
N ILE A 156 0.34 -12.79 13.60
CA ILE A 156 -0.70 -11.90 13.06
C ILE A 156 -1.21 -10.96 14.16
N ASP A 157 -1.52 -11.46 15.34
CA ASP A 157 -1.95 -10.65 16.48
C ASP A 157 -0.89 -9.59 16.83
N TYR A 158 0.39 -9.98 16.84
CA TYR A 158 1.49 -9.06 17.10
C TYR A 158 1.59 -7.94 16.06
N VAL A 159 1.59 -8.28 14.75
CA VAL A 159 1.70 -7.25 13.70
C VAL A 159 0.45 -6.38 13.62
N THR A 160 -0.72 -6.93 13.92
CA THR A 160 -1.97 -6.17 14.01
C THR A 160 -1.92 -5.17 15.17
N THR A 161 -1.43 -5.62 16.33
CA THR A 161 -1.23 -4.74 17.50
C THR A 161 -0.21 -3.63 17.19
N LEU A 162 0.91 -3.98 16.53
CA LEU A 162 1.92 -3.01 16.11
C LEU A 162 1.35 -1.97 15.14
N HIS A 163 0.55 -2.40 14.18
CA HIS A 163 -0.15 -1.55 13.22
C HIS A 163 -1.12 -0.58 13.93
N GLN A 164 -1.97 -1.10 14.84
CA GLN A 164 -2.91 -0.27 15.60
C GLN A 164 -2.19 0.75 16.50
N GLU A 165 -1.09 0.33 17.15
CA GLU A 165 -0.26 1.23 17.95
C GLU A 165 0.33 2.35 17.08
N TYR A 166 0.85 2.02 15.89
CA TYR A 166 1.36 3.02 14.94
C TYR A 166 0.28 4.04 14.55
N LEU A 167 -0.90 3.57 14.15
CA LEU A 167 -1.99 4.46 13.74
C LEU A 167 -2.41 5.41 14.86
N ASN A 168 -2.46 4.94 16.11
CA ASN A 168 -2.93 5.70 17.26
C ASN A 168 -1.84 6.59 17.90
N THR A 169 -0.56 6.43 17.52
CA THR A 169 0.53 7.20 18.09
C THR A 169 0.80 8.45 17.26
N GLN A 170 0.60 9.63 17.84
CA GLN A 170 0.91 10.92 17.22
C GLN A 170 2.28 11.47 17.65
N ASN A 171 2.77 11.09 18.84
CA ASN A 171 4.04 11.56 19.40
C ASN A 171 4.92 10.39 19.81
N TYR A 172 5.91 10.06 18.98
CA TYR A 172 6.80 8.92 19.18
C TYR A 172 7.78 9.10 20.35
N LYS A 173 8.04 10.34 20.82
CA LYS A 173 8.89 10.58 22.01
C LYS A 173 8.34 9.90 23.26
N SER A 174 7.01 9.73 23.36
CA SER A 174 6.39 9.04 24.49
C SER A 174 6.67 7.53 24.51
N LEU A 175 7.00 6.92 23.37
CA LEU A 175 7.33 5.50 23.27
C LEU A 175 8.73 5.19 23.80
N SER A 176 9.69 6.10 23.57
CA SER A 176 11.07 5.94 24.03
C SER A 176 11.22 6.03 25.56
N LEU A 177 10.22 6.55 26.27
CA LEU A 177 10.19 6.71 27.73
C LEU A 177 9.54 5.52 28.45
N LYS A 178 8.89 4.61 27.73
CA LYS A 178 8.17 3.45 28.29
C LYS A 178 8.98 2.15 28.30
N ASN A 179 10.22 2.15 27.78
CA ASN A 179 11.11 0.99 27.70
C ASN A 179 12.36 1.13 28.57
#